data_ab9c33294528f6b98716f8e6af129174
#
_entry.id   ab9c33294528f6b98716f8e6af129174
#
_cell.length_a   1.000
_cell.length_b   1.000
_cell.length_c   1.000
_cell.angle_alpha   90.00
_cell.angle_beta   90.00
_cell.angle_gamma   90.00
#
_symmetry.space_group_name_H-M   'P 1'
#
loop_
_entity.id
_entity.type
_entity.pdbx_description
1 polymer ?
#
loop_
_entity_poly.entity_id
_entity_poly.type
_entity_poly.pdbx_seq_one_letter_code
_entity_poly.pdbx_strand_id
1 'polypeptide(L)'
;MNQREKSFATKNKILNAASMLFLEKGYEETTMQDIMERSGVSKGAIYHYFASKQEIISFMIKDAQKHINTRFLEIADDNSLSVEEKIKAVITYFIENREQNILISNKWIDKVPYALVDTIRNANKYIAPQIAKIIKQGTQNGNFQCNYPDELAEVLIQLFDVWLDPVITERTLVETVNRLKFIFHLLDCIGVPLFSKENITVILSLFEKARTDI
;
A
#
# COMPACT_ATOMS: atom_id res chain seq x y z
N MET A 1 28.45 19.02 0.36
CA MET A 1 27.13 18.56 0.90
C MET A 1 26.63 19.62 1.86
N ASN A 2 25.50 20.27 1.56
CA ASN A 2 24.92 21.30 2.41
C ASN A 2 24.26 20.67 3.69
N GLN A 3 23.86 21.52 4.65
CA GLN A 3 23.29 21.04 5.94
C GLN A 3 21.99 20.25 5.75
N ARG A 4 21.17 20.61 4.75
CA ARG A 4 19.92 19.89 4.42
C ARG A 4 20.20 18.50 3.85
N GLU A 5 21.18 18.36 2.98
CA GLU A 5 21.60 17.07 2.40
C GLU A 5 22.16 16.14 3.47
N LYS A 6 22.96 16.66 4.42
CA LYS A 6 23.47 15.88 5.57
C LYS A 6 22.33 15.41 6.47
N SER A 7 21.37 16.28 6.75
CA SER A 7 20.19 15.95 7.56
C SER A 7 19.34 14.84 6.88
N PHE A 8 19.06 14.98 5.59
CA PHE A 8 18.32 13.98 4.81
C PHE A 8 19.06 12.63 4.78
N ALA A 9 20.36 12.63 4.51
CA ALA A 9 21.17 11.41 4.51
C ALA A 9 21.19 10.71 5.88
N THR A 10 21.27 11.46 6.98
CA THR A 10 21.21 10.89 8.34
C THR A 10 19.86 10.28 8.64
N LYS A 11 18.76 10.97 8.28
CA LYS A 11 17.40 10.46 8.46
C LYS A 11 17.19 9.15 7.70
N ASN A 12 17.65 9.09 6.44
CA ASN A 12 17.54 7.87 5.64
C ASN A 12 18.35 6.70 6.21
N LYS A 13 19.54 6.94 6.80
CA LYS A 13 20.30 5.88 7.49
C LYS A 13 19.49 5.29 8.65
N ILE A 14 18.82 6.11 9.44
CA ILE A 14 17.97 5.66 10.55
C ILE A 14 16.80 4.82 10.03
N LEU A 15 16.08 5.33 9.01
CA LEU A 15 14.92 4.64 8.42
C LEU A 15 15.30 3.29 7.81
N ASN A 16 16.40 3.24 7.04
CA ASN A 16 16.88 1.98 6.44
C ASN A 16 17.29 0.96 7.51
N ALA A 17 18.01 1.39 8.55
CA ALA A 17 18.40 0.51 9.65
C ALA A 17 17.17 -0.03 10.39
N ALA A 18 16.20 0.82 10.68
CA ALA A 18 14.95 0.43 11.33
C ALA A 18 14.14 -0.54 10.47
N SER A 19 13.99 -0.26 9.17
CA SER A 19 13.30 -1.14 8.22
C SER A 19 13.89 -2.54 8.20
N MET A 20 15.21 -2.66 8.07
CA MET A 20 15.90 -3.96 8.06
C MET A 20 15.71 -4.70 9.38
N LEU A 21 15.83 -4.02 10.52
CA LEU A 21 15.65 -4.65 11.83
C LEU A 21 14.20 -5.11 12.06
N PHE A 22 13.22 -4.32 11.62
CA PHE A 22 11.82 -4.69 11.73
C PHE A 22 11.48 -5.92 10.86
N LEU A 23 12.14 -6.09 9.71
CA LEU A 23 12.01 -7.29 8.88
C LEU A 23 12.69 -8.51 9.49
N GLU A 24 13.92 -8.35 9.99
CA GLU A 24 14.77 -9.47 10.48
C GLU A 24 14.25 -10.05 11.80
N LYS A 25 13.89 -9.21 12.75
CA LYS A 25 13.53 -9.67 14.11
C LYS A 25 12.19 -9.16 14.63
N GLY A 26 11.45 -8.43 13.79
CA GLY A 26 10.15 -7.87 14.15
C GLY A 26 10.24 -6.53 14.89
N TYR A 27 9.10 -5.82 14.91
CA TYR A 27 9.01 -4.51 15.55
C TYR A 27 9.21 -4.59 17.08
N GLU A 28 8.62 -5.57 17.76
CA GLU A 28 8.68 -5.68 19.23
C GLU A 28 10.10 -5.88 19.72
N GLU A 29 10.83 -6.82 19.12
CA GLU A 29 12.20 -7.18 19.50
C GLU A 29 13.24 -6.14 19.07
N THR A 30 12.85 -5.16 18.24
CA THR A 30 13.75 -4.08 17.84
C THR A 30 13.75 -2.97 18.87
N THR A 31 14.93 -2.56 19.30
CA THR A 31 15.14 -1.45 20.23
C THR A 31 15.74 -0.22 19.53
N MET A 32 15.61 0.95 20.16
CA MET A 32 16.32 2.15 19.68
C MET A 32 17.84 1.98 19.69
N GLN A 33 18.37 1.16 20.60
CA GLN A 33 19.79 0.81 20.65
C GLN A 33 20.23 0.04 19.41
N ASP A 34 19.46 -0.98 18.99
CA ASP A 34 19.76 -1.74 17.78
C ASP A 34 19.78 -0.83 16.53
N ILE A 35 18.83 0.11 16.46
CA ILE A 35 18.75 1.05 15.35
C ILE A 35 19.96 1.99 15.35
N MET A 36 20.41 2.47 16.52
CA MET A 36 21.64 3.25 16.65
C MET A 36 22.85 2.50 16.14
N GLU A 37 23.04 1.27 16.63
CA GLU A 37 24.19 0.41 16.26
C GLU A 37 24.21 0.12 14.77
N ARG A 38 23.08 -0.27 14.18
CA ARG A 38 22.98 -0.58 12.75
C ARG A 38 23.14 0.66 11.86
N SER A 39 22.56 1.78 12.24
CA SER A 39 22.62 3.02 11.44
C SER A 39 23.97 3.72 11.52
N GLY A 40 24.76 3.47 12.57
CA GLY A 40 25.98 4.21 12.89
C GLY A 40 25.72 5.68 13.27
N VAL A 41 24.48 6.01 13.67
CA VAL A 41 24.07 7.36 14.06
C VAL A 41 24.17 7.50 15.58
N SER A 42 24.79 8.59 16.07
CA SER A 42 24.95 8.81 17.51
C SER A 42 23.61 8.95 18.23
N LYS A 43 23.58 8.62 19.54
CA LYS A 43 22.41 8.72 20.40
C LYS A 43 21.73 10.10 20.31
N GLY A 44 22.50 11.18 20.45
CA GLY A 44 21.97 12.53 20.36
C GLY A 44 21.36 12.86 18.98
N ALA A 45 21.99 12.37 17.91
CA ALA A 45 21.49 12.59 16.57
C ALA A 45 20.20 11.80 16.29
N ILE A 46 20.10 10.53 16.72
CA ILE A 46 18.88 9.75 16.47
C ILE A 46 17.67 10.32 17.22
N TYR A 47 17.84 10.71 18.49
CA TYR A 47 16.77 11.32 19.29
C TYR A 47 16.39 12.74 18.83
N HIS A 48 17.25 13.42 18.07
CA HIS A 48 16.89 14.66 17.38
C HIS A 48 15.89 14.42 16.23
N TYR A 49 15.95 13.28 15.54
CA TYR A 49 15.05 12.96 14.43
C TYR A 49 13.80 12.22 14.88
N PHE A 50 13.93 11.31 15.84
CA PHE A 50 12.85 10.42 16.28
C PHE A 50 12.96 10.12 17.78
N ALA A 51 11.94 10.50 18.54
CA ALA A 51 11.90 10.29 19.98
C ALA A 51 11.72 8.80 20.37
N SER A 52 11.17 7.97 19.47
CA SER A 52 10.87 6.56 19.72
C SER A 52 10.83 5.72 18.44
N LYS A 53 10.89 4.39 18.59
CA LYS A 53 10.68 3.48 17.47
C LYS A 53 9.26 3.60 16.86
N GLN A 54 8.28 3.99 17.69
CA GLN A 54 6.92 4.26 17.24
C GLN A 54 6.86 5.48 16.30
N GLU A 55 7.64 6.52 16.59
CA GLU A 55 7.72 7.68 15.71
C GLU A 55 8.39 7.35 14.37
N ILE A 56 9.44 6.51 14.40
CA ILE A 56 10.10 6.00 13.18
C ILE A 56 9.08 5.29 12.30
N ILE A 57 8.34 4.32 12.85
CA ILE A 57 7.38 3.54 12.08
C ILE A 57 6.21 4.39 11.58
N SER A 58 5.70 5.29 12.40
CA SER A 58 4.64 6.23 12.01
C SER A 58 5.09 7.14 10.85
N PHE A 59 6.36 7.55 10.86
CA PHE A 59 6.94 8.30 9.76
C PHE A 59 7.04 7.44 8.49
N MET A 60 7.51 6.19 8.60
CA MET A 60 7.62 5.27 7.47
C MET A 60 6.26 5.01 6.80
N ILE A 61 5.21 4.79 7.61
CA ILE A 61 3.83 4.61 7.11
C ILE A 61 3.38 5.85 6.32
N LYS A 62 3.54 7.04 6.88
CA LYS A 62 3.14 8.30 6.22
C LYS A 62 3.92 8.57 4.95
N ASP A 63 5.21 8.25 4.94
CA ASP A 63 6.06 8.42 3.76
C ASP A 63 5.65 7.47 2.63
N ALA A 64 5.39 6.20 2.97
CA ALA A 64 4.85 5.23 2.02
C ALA A 64 3.48 5.64 1.47
N GLN A 65 2.56 6.09 2.32
CA GLN A 65 1.25 6.60 1.88
C GLN A 65 1.40 7.77 0.90
N LYS A 66 2.35 8.67 1.14
CA LYS A 66 2.63 9.78 0.23
C LYS A 66 3.09 9.29 -1.15
N HIS A 67 3.98 8.31 -1.19
CA HIS A 67 4.45 7.71 -2.45
C HIS A 67 3.30 7.02 -3.20
N ILE A 68 2.47 6.24 -2.52
CA ILE A 68 1.28 5.59 -3.08
C ILE A 68 0.35 6.66 -3.66
N ASN A 69 0.00 7.68 -2.88
CA ASN A 69 -0.92 8.75 -3.30
C ASN A 69 -0.41 9.46 -4.57
N THR A 70 0.90 9.78 -4.62
CA THR A 70 1.52 10.41 -5.79
C THR A 70 1.44 9.50 -7.01
N ARG A 71 1.72 8.21 -6.85
CA ARG A 71 1.70 7.25 -7.96
C ARG A 71 0.29 7.04 -8.53
N PHE A 72 -0.72 6.95 -7.66
CA PHE A 72 -2.11 6.85 -8.12
C PHE A 72 -2.57 8.09 -8.86
N LEU A 73 -2.18 9.28 -8.39
CA LEU A 73 -2.47 10.53 -9.09
C LEU A 73 -1.83 10.55 -10.49
N GLU A 74 -0.54 10.20 -10.59
CA GLU A 74 0.17 10.13 -11.88
C GLU A 74 -0.52 9.17 -12.86
N ILE A 75 -0.88 7.96 -12.41
CA ILE A 75 -1.57 6.97 -13.25
C ILE A 75 -2.95 7.49 -13.70
N ALA A 76 -3.73 8.05 -12.77
CA ALA A 76 -5.07 8.54 -13.09
C ALA A 76 -5.04 9.73 -14.06
N ASP A 77 -4.02 10.59 -13.97
CA ASP A 77 -3.87 11.79 -14.78
C ASP A 77 -3.18 11.54 -16.13
N ASP A 78 -2.58 10.38 -16.34
CA ASP A 78 -1.92 10.05 -17.60
C ASP A 78 -2.95 9.81 -18.72
N ASN A 79 -3.13 10.82 -19.56
CA ASN A 79 -4.06 10.77 -20.67
C ASN A 79 -3.57 9.92 -21.87
N SER A 80 -2.32 9.45 -21.84
CA SER A 80 -1.79 8.54 -22.87
C SER A 80 -2.21 7.09 -22.62
N LEU A 81 -2.64 6.76 -21.39
CA LEU A 81 -3.04 5.41 -21.02
C LEU A 81 -4.56 5.19 -21.17
N SER A 82 -4.92 4.05 -21.73
CA SER A 82 -6.29 3.53 -21.69
C SER A 82 -6.68 3.14 -20.26
N VAL A 83 -7.97 2.95 -20.01
CA VAL A 83 -8.49 2.49 -18.70
C VAL A 83 -7.85 1.17 -18.28
N GLU A 84 -7.71 0.22 -19.20
CA GLU A 84 -7.10 -1.09 -18.94
C GLU A 84 -5.61 -0.96 -18.58
N GLU A 85 -4.86 -0.11 -19.29
CA GLU A 85 -3.46 0.17 -18.98
C GLU A 85 -3.27 0.85 -17.63
N LYS A 86 -4.18 1.76 -17.24
CA LYS A 86 -4.18 2.37 -15.91
C LYS A 86 -4.41 1.34 -14.82
N ILE A 87 -5.38 0.44 -14.99
CA ILE A 87 -5.64 -0.65 -14.04
C ILE A 87 -4.41 -1.57 -13.95
N LYS A 88 -3.81 -1.94 -15.09
CA LYS A 88 -2.59 -2.73 -15.12
C LYS A 88 -1.42 -2.03 -14.40
N ALA A 89 -1.26 -0.71 -14.60
CA ALA A 89 -0.23 0.08 -13.92
C ALA A 89 -0.41 0.11 -12.40
N VAL A 90 -1.66 0.23 -11.90
CA VAL A 90 -1.99 0.12 -10.48
C VAL A 90 -1.59 -1.25 -9.92
N ILE A 91 -1.97 -2.32 -10.61
CA ILE A 91 -1.64 -3.69 -10.22
C ILE A 91 -0.11 -3.88 -10.18
N THR A 92 0.59 -3.47 -11.25
CA THR A 92 2.05 -3.58 -11.36
C THR A 92 2.75 -2.84 -10.23
N TYR A 93 2.26 -1.65 -9.86
CA TYR A 93 2.79 -0.88 -8.74
C TYR A 93 2.72 -1.66 -7.43
N PHE A 94 1.61 -2.30 -7.12
CA PHE A 94 1.47 -3.12 -5.91
C PHE A 94 2.39 -4.34 -5.92
N ILE A 95 2.60 -4.95 -7.11
CA ILE A 95 3.50 -6.09 -7.28
C ILE A 95 4.95 -5.70 -7.00
N GLU A 96 5.42 -4.65 -7.67
CA GLU A 96 6.81 -4.20 -7.60
C GLU A 96 7.20 -3.66 -6.22
N ASN A 97 6.24 -3.10 -5.49
CA ASN A 97 6.45 -2.55 -4.15
C ASN A 97 6.00 -3.50 -3.03
N ARG A 98 5.87 -4.80 -3.31
CA ARG A 98 5.37 -5.80 -2.37
C ARG A 98 6.14 -5.82 -1.05
N GLU A 99 7.48 -5.75 -1.07
CA GLU A 99 8.31 -5.75 0.15
C GLU A 99 8.03 -4.53 1.02
N GLN A 100 7.88 -3.36 0.42
CA GLN A 100 7.50 -2.14 1.13
C GLN A 100 6.06 -2.23 1.67
N ASN A 101 5.16 -2.84 0.92
CA ASN A 101 3.78 -3.08 1.34
C ASN A 101 3.69 -4.11 2.47
N ILE A 102 4.54 -5.16 2.47
CA ILE A 102 4.68 -6.12 3.58
C ILE A 102 5.19 -5.41 4.83
N LEU A 103 6.15 -4.50 4.71
CA LEU A 103 6.59 -3.67 5.84
C LEU A 103 5.44 -2.84 6.44
N ILE A 104 4.50 -2.41 5.60
CA ILE A 104 3.33 -1.63 6.02
C ILE A 104 2.22 -2.55 6.55
N SER A 105 2.07 -3.77 6.01
CA SER A 105 0.99 -4.71 6.35
C SER A 105 1.32 -5.67 7.50
N ASN A 106 2.60 -5.96 7.78
CA ASN A 106 2.98 -6.94 8.79
C ASN A 106 2.85 -6.42 10.22
N LYS A 107 1.73 -6.75 10.89
CA LYS A 107 1.51 -6.66 12.36
C LYS A 107 1.70 -5.29 13.02
N TRP A 108 1.81 -4.22 12.24
CA TRP A 108 2.03 -2.88 12.79
C TRP A 108 0.75 -2.11 13.05
N ILE A 109 -0.32 -2.50 12.37
CA ILE A 109 -1.67 -1.96 12.57
C ILE A 109 -2.06 -2.06 14.03
N ASP A 110 -1.70 -3.17 14.70
CA ASP A 110 -1.96 -3.38 16.13
C ASP A 110 -1.03 -2.58 17.06
N LYS A 111 0.11 -2.12 16.54
CA LYS A 111 1.18 -1.49 17.33
C LYS A 111 1.23 0.02 17.23
N VAL A 112 0.64 0.59 16.19
CA VAL A 112 0.54 2.04 16.00
C VAL A 112 -0.90 2.47 16.22
N PRO A 113 -1.19 3.17 17.33
CA PRO A 113 -2.54 3.66 17.59
C PRO A 113 -3.11 4.40 16.39
N TYR A 114 -4.34 4.05 16.02
CA TYR A 114 -5.06 4.65 14.90
C TYR A 114 -4.46 4.44 13.49
N ALA A 115 -3.39 3.65 13.31
CA ALA A 115 -2.76 3.46 12.00
C ALA A 115 -3.76 2.95 10.95
N LEU A 116 -4.61 1.99 11.30
CA LEU A 116 -5.66 1.48 10.40
C LEU A 116 -6.66 2.59 10.03
N VAL A 117 -7.13 3.34 11.02
CA VAL A 117 -8.09 4.43 10.79
C VAL A 117 -7.47 5.52 9.92
N ASP A 118 -6.21 5.87 10.16
CA ASP A 118 -5.50 6.87 9.37
C ASP A 118 -5.23 6.36 7.94
N THR A 119 -4.95 5.07 7.77
CA THR A 119 -4.80 4.45 6.44
C THR A 119 -6.12 4.49 5.66
N ILE A 120 -7.23 4.11 6.28
CA ILE A 120 -8.56 4.19 5.67
C ILE A 120 -8.90 5.63 5.28
N ARG A 121 -8.67 6.60 6.17
CA ARG A 121 -8.91 8.03 5.90
C ARG A 121 -8.04 8.53 4.75
N ASN A 122 -6.76 8.15 4.73
CA ASN A 122 -5.83 8.51 3.67
C ASN A 122 -6.29 7.93 2.32
N ALA A 123 -6.67 6.66 2.29
CA ALA A 123 -7.12 5.99 1.09
C ALA A 123 -8.39 6.65 0.53
N ASN A 124 -9.40 6.90 1.37
CA ASN A 124 -10.62 7.58 0.94
C ASN A 124 -10.38 9.02 0.47
N LYS A 125 -9.43 9.74 1.08
CA LYS A 125 -9.14 11.13 0.72
C LYS A 125 -8.32 11.28 -0.55
N TYR A 126 -7.36 10.38 -0.79
CA TYR A 126 -6.34 10.58 -1.82
C TYR A 126 -6.37 9.51 -2.92
N ILE A 127 -6.73 8.26 -2.60
CA ILE A 127 -6.71 7.13 -3.55
C ILE A 127 -8.08 6.95 -4.22
N ALA A 128 -9.18 6.95 -3.44
CA ALA A 128 -10.53 6.79 -3.98
C ALA A 128 -10.86 7.76 -5.13
N PRO A 129 -10.56 9.07 -5.04
CA PRO A 129 -10.81 9.98 -6.13
C PRO A 129 -10.05 9.63 -7.42
N GLN A 130 -8.86 9.04 -7.32
CA GLN A 130 -8.08 8.64 -8.50
C GLN A 130 -8.67 7.38 -9.15
N ILE A 131 -9.11 6.41 -8.35
CA ILE A 131 -9.83 5.23 -8.85
C ILE A 131 -11.16 5.65 -9.49
N ALA A 132 -11.92 6.54 -8.83
CA ALA A 132 -13.16 7.10 -9.39
C ALA A 132 -12.94 7.78 -10.74
N LYS A 133 -11.82 8.51 -10.90
CA LYS A 133 -11.43 9.12 -12.16
C LYS A 133 -11.22 8.10 -13.27
N ILE A 134 -10.54 6.98 -12.98
CA ILE A 134 -10.35 5.88 -13.93
C ILE A 134 -11.69 5.24 -14.29
N ILE A 135 -12.59 5.02 -13.32
CA ILE A 135 -13.93 4.47 -13.56
C ILE A 135 -14.76 5.43 -14.43
N LYS A 136 -14.76 6.73 -14.13
CA LYS A 136 -15.43 7.77 -14.93
C LYS A 136 -14.92 7.79 -16.37
N GLN A 137 -13.61 7.66 -16.56
CA GLN A 137 -13.02 7.56 -17.89
C GLN A 137 -13.53 6.33 -18.66
N GLY A 138 -13.60 5.16 -18.00
CA GLY A 138 -14.15 3.94 -18.59
C GLY A 138 -15.61 4.07 -19.01
N THR A 139 -16.43 4.75 -18.19
CA THR A 139 -17.82 5.07 -18.52
C THR A 139 -17.91 6.02 -19.71
N GLN A 140 -17.12 7.09 -19.74
CA GLN A 140 -17.10 8.06 -20.84
C GLN A 140 -16.65 7.45 -22.16
N ASN A 141 -15.70 6.52 -22.11
CA ASN A 141 -15.20 5.81 -23.29
C ASN A 141 -16.11 4.67 -23.76
N GLY A 142 -17.20 4.37 -23.02
CA GLY A 142 -18.13 3.30 -23.37
C GLY A 142 -17.62 1.89 -23.05
N ASN A 143 -16.57 1.75 -22.24
CA ASN A 143 -16.06 0.44 -21.85
C ASN A 143 -17.07 -0.32 -20.95
N PHE A 144 -17.79 0.40 -20.11
CA PHE A 144 -18.84 -0.08 -19.19
C PHE A 144 -19.74 1.07 -18.73
N GLN A 145 -20.81 0.76 -18.00
CA GLN A 145 -21.72 1.74 -17.40
C GLN A 145 -21.57 1.73 -15.88
N CYS A 146 -21.26 2.88 -15.28
CA CYS A 146 -21.21 3.02 -13.82
C CYS A 146 -21.93 4.31 -13.41
N ASN A 147 -23.02 4.16 -12.65
CA ASN A 147 -23.81 5.31 -12.16
C ASN A 147 -23.23 5.93 -10.88
N TYR A 148 -22.42 5.19 -10.15
CA TYR A 148 -21.87 5.56 -8.83
C TYR A 148 -20.34 5.33 -8.78
N PRO A 149 -19.56 6.04 -9.62
CA PRO A 149 -18.11 5.80 -9.71
C PRO A 149 -17.33 6.18 -8.45
N ASP A 150 -17.78 7.21 -7.72
CA ASP A 150 -17.12 7.67 -6.50
C ASP A 150 -17.35 6.64 -5.36
N GLU A 151 -18.59 6.21 -5.17
CA GLU A 151 -18.98 5.22 -4.17
C GLU A 151 -18.35 3.85 -4.47
N LEU A 152 -18.31 3.45 -5.75
CA LEU A 152 -17.66 2.21 -6.15
C LEU A 152 -16.17 2.25 -5.84
N ALA A 153 -15.50 3.36 -6.09
CA ALA A 153 -14.08 3.53 -5.77
C ALA A 153 -13.81 3.41 -4.26
N GLU A 154 -14.64 4.05 -3.41
CA GLU A 154 -14.54 3.94 -1.96
C GLU A 154 -14.74 2.50 -1.48
N VAL A 155 -15.76 1.81 -1.99
CA VAL A 155 -16.04 0.41 -1.65
C VAL A 155 -14.88 -0.50 -2.08
N LEU A 156 -14.35 -0.33 -3.29
CA LEU A 156 -13.23 -1.12 -3.78
C LEU A 156 -12.00 -0.99 -2.86
N ILE A 157 -11.66 0.21 -2.43
CA ILE A 157 -10.56 0.42 -1.49
C ILE A 157 -10.79 -0.36 -0.19
N GLN A 158 -11.99 -0.31 0.39
CA GLN A 158 -12.29 -1.06 1.61
C GLN A 158 -12.17 -2.58 1.37
N LEU A 159 -12.60 -3.05 0.21
CA LEU A 159 -12.48 -4.47 -0.13
C LEU A 159 -11.01 -4.90 -0.32
N PHE A 160 -10.17 -4.08 -0.93
CA PHE A 160 -8.76 -4.41 -1.16
C PHE A 160 -7.89 -4.18 0.07
N ASP A 161 -8.02 -3.05 0.77
CA ASP A 161 -7.14 -2.66 1.87
C ASP A 161 -7.51 -3.30 3.21
N VAL A 162 -8.80 -3.61 3.43
CA VAL A 162 -9.28 -4.12 4.72
C VAL A 162 -9.79 -5.55 4.61
N TRP A 163 -10.74 -5.80 3.69
CA TRP A 163 -11.40 -7.09 3.63
C TRP A 163 -10.55 -8.22 3.02
N LEU A 164 -9.65 -7.89 2.10
CA LEU A 164 -8.69 -8.84 1.51
C LEU A 164 -7.43 -9.01 2.36
N ASP A 165 -7.10 -8.06 3.24
CA ASP A 165 -5.87 -8.12 4.02
C ASP A 165 -5.88 -9.34 4.98
N PRO A 166 -4.99 -10.31 4.80
CA PRO A 166 -4.96 -11.53 5.62
C PRO A 166 -4.50 -11.25 7.05
N VAL A 167 -3.77 -10.15 7.30
CA VAL A 167 -3.31 -9.76 8.64
C VAL A 167 -4.47 -9.19 9.44
N ILE A 168 -5.27 -8.29 8.86
CA ILE A 168 -6.42 -7.69 9.54
C ILE A 168 -7.49 -8.75 9.86
N THR A 169 -7.66 -9.73 8.98
CA THR A 169 -8.78 -10.67 9.04
C THR A 169 -8.38 -12.08 9.44
N GLU A 170 -7.10 -12.32 9.79
CA GLU A 170 -6.54 -13.62 10.23
C GLU A 170 -6.99 -14.81 9.36
N ARG A 171 -6.69 -14.75 8.05
CA ARG A 171 -7.21 -15.70 7.08
C ARG A 171 -6.15 -16.48 6.34
N THR A 172 -6.57 -17.64 5.87
CA THR A 172 -5.76 -18.46 4.98
C THR A 172 -5.67 -17.82 3.59
N LEU A 173 -4.62 -18.16 2.85
CA LEU A 173 -4.44 -17.74 1.48
C LEU A 173 -5.61 -18.22 0.58
N VAL A 174 -6.13 -19.42 0.81
CA VAL A 174 -7.28 -19.98 0.04
C VAL A 174 -8.52 -19.09 0.21
N GLU A 175 -8.80 -18.65 1.43
CA GLU A 175 -9.92 -17.76 1.71
C GLU A 175 -9.72 -16.38 1.07
N THR A 176 -8.48 -15.85 1.08
CA THR A 176 -8.13 -14.59 0.42
C THR A 176 -8.33 -14.67 -1.09
N VAL A 177 -7.88 -15.76 -1.74
CA VAL A 177 -8.09 -15.99 -3.18
C VAL A 177 -9.59 -16.12 -3.52
N ASN A 178 -10.37 -16.81 -2.70
CA ASN A 178 -11.82 -16.92 -2.92
C ASN A 178 -12.52 -15.56 -2.82
N ARG A 179 -12.09 -14.69 -1.91
CA ARG A 179 -12.62 -13.33 -1.79
C ARG A 179 -12.23 -12.46 -2.98
N LEU A 180 -11.01 -12.58 -3.45
CA LEU A 180 -10.58 -11.88 -4.65
C LEU A 180 -11.43 -12.29 -5.86
N LYS A 181 -11.68 -13.59 -6.05
CA LYS A 181 -12.59 -14.09 -7.08
C LYS A 181 -14.01 -13.55 -6.92
N PHE A 182 -14.49 -13.44 -5.68
CA PHE A 182 -15.79 -12.85 -5.39
C PHE A 182 -15.85 -11.36 -5.79
N ILE A 183 -14.80 -10.57 -5.52
CA ILE A 183 -14.75 -9.16 -5.94
C ILE A 183 -14.84 -9.05 -7.46
N PHE A 184 -14.10 -9.87 -8.21
CA PHE A 184 -14.17 -9.86 -9.67
C PHE A 184 -15.57 -10.22 -10.17
N HIS A 185 -16.18 -11.27 -9.59
CA HIS A 185 -17.54 -11.66 -9.94
C HIS A 185 -18.56 -10.57 -9.59
N LEU A 186 -18.42 -9.90 -8.45
CA LEU A 186 -19.28 -8.79 -8.05
C LEU A 186 -19.23 -7.66 -9.08
N LEU A 187 -18.03 -7.28 -9.52
CA LEU A 187 -17.83 -6.24 -10.53
C LEU A 187 -18.47 -6.62 -11.88
N ASP A 188 -18.33 -7.87 -12.30
CA ASP A 188 -18.99 -8.39 -13.50
C ASP A 188 -20.53 -8.32 -13.37
N CYS A 189 -21.09 -8.72 -12.22
CA CYS A 189 -22.53 -8.70 -11.96
C CYS A 189 -23.14 -7.29 -12.01
N ILE A 190 -22.39 -6.27 -11.57
CA ILE A 190 -22.87 -4.87 -11.64
C ILE A 190 -22.54 -4.21 -12.98
N GLY A 191 -21.98 -4.94 -13.96
CA GLY A 191 -21.68 -4.44 -15.29
C GLY A 191 -20.46 -3.52 -15.38
N VAL A 192 -19.55 -3.61 -14.41
CA VAL A 192 -18.31 -2.82 -14.36
C VAL A 192 -17.09 -3.73 -14.33
N PRO A 193 -16.78 -4.46 -15.41
CA PRO A 193 -15.64 -5.39 -15.47
C PRO A 193 -14.30 -4.64 -15.54
N LEU A 194 -13.87 -4.09 -14.41
CA LEU A 194 -12.64 -3.31 -14.31
C LEU A 194 -11.37 -4.14 -14.60
N PHE A 195 -11.42 -5.46 -14.36
CA PHE A 195 -10.26 -6.34 -14.48
C PHE A 195 -10.42 -7.26 -15.70
N SER A 196 -9.49 -7.19 -16.63
CA SER A 196 -9.43 -8.17 -17.72
C SER A 196 -9.07 -9.57 -17.19
N LYS A 197 -9.34 -10.61 -17.96
CA LYS A 197 -8.94 -11.99 -17.60
C LYS A 197 -7.45 -12.11 -17.37
N GLU A 198 -6.64 -11.37 -18.13
CA GLU A 198 -5.19 -11.33 -17.98
C GLU A 198 -4.80 -10.69 -16.62
N ASN A 199 -5.38 -9.54 -16.28
CA ASN A 199 -5.17 -8.87 -14.99
C ASN A 199 -5.56 -9.76 -13.81
N ILE A 200 -6.70 -10.44 -13.90
CA ILE A 200 -7.16 -11.40 -12.88
C ILE A 200 -6.14 -12.53 -12.70
N THR A 201 -5.64 -13.11 -13.80
CA THR A 201 -4.65 -14.19 -13.77
C THR A 201 -3.35 -13.71 -13.09
N VAL A 202 -2.87 -12.52 -13.44
CA VAL A 202 -1.68 -11.91 -12.84
C VAL A 202 -1.88 -11.72 -11.34
N ILE A 203 -2.98 -11.11 -10.91
CA ILE A 203 -3.28 -10.88 -9.49
C ILE A 203 -3.34 -12.20 -8.72
N LEU A 204 -4.05 -13.21 -9.24
CA LEU A 204 -4.15 -14.52 -8.59
C LEU A 204 -2.77 -15.19 -8.46
N SER A 205 -1.94 -15.13 -9.49
CA SER A 205 -0.59 -15.73 -9.47
C SER A 205 0.32 -15.11 -8.40
N LEU A 206 0.10 -13.84 -8.07
CA LEU A 206 0.86 -13.16 -7.00
C LEU A 206 0.51 -13.70 -5.63
N PHE A 207 -0.77 -13.90 -5.37
CA PHE A 207 -1.23 -14.50 -4.12
C PHE A 207 -0.80 -15.97 -4.01
N GLU A 208 -0.70 -16.70 -5.12
CA GLU A 208 -0.21 -18.09 -5.14
C GLU A 208 1.31 -18.18 -4.91
N LYS A 209 2.11 -17.28 -5.48
CA LYS A 209 3.56 -17.21 -5.23
C LYS A 209 3.89 -16.83 -3.80
N ALA A 210 3.09 -15.98 -3.17
CA ALA A 210 3.21 -15.67 -1.75
C ALA A 210 3.12 -16.91 -0.84
N ARG A 211 2.57 -18.01 -1.35
CA ARG A 211 2.43 -19.30 -0.66
C ARG A 211 3.73 -20.11 -0.63
N THR A 212 4.61 -19.93 -1.61
CA THR A 212 5.85 -20.74 -1.74
C THR A 212 7.03 -20.14 -0.96
N ASP A 213 6.92 -18.90 -0.51
CA ASP A 213 7.97 -18.15 0.17
C ASP A 213 7.77 -18.08 1.72
N ILE A 214 6.83 -18.86 2.26
CA ILE A 214 6.58 -19.09 3.70
C ILE A 214 6.89 -20.55 4.03
#